data_85c5a5ab1e8c20b07b6f8209321e6ef5
#
_entry.id   85c5a5ab1e8c20b07b6f8209321e6ef5
#
_cell.length_a   1.000
_cell.length_b   1.000
_cell.length_c   1.000
_cell.angle_alpha   90.00
_cell.angle_beta   90.00
_cell.angle_gamma   90.00
#
_symmetry.space_group_name_H-M   'P 1'
#
loop_
_entity.id
_entity.type
_entity.pdbx_description
1 polymer ?
#
loop_
_entity_poly.entity_id
_entity_poly.type
_entity_poly.pdbx_seq_one_letter_code
_entity_poly.pdbx_strand_id
1 'polypeptide(L)'
;MISSPAVGKDNTIYIGSWDKHLYALNQDGTLQWSLETESKIDSTPAVSNGAVYIVDMDGKLYAVNLDGTLKWGFDLGSRSHSSPAVDTDETVYVGAQNGNLYAIKKDGTLKWEFKTGKSITASPTIDANGIIYIGSWDGNLYAINADGTLKWSATMGSPLISSPAIDSKNMLYVGCVDWKLYAVGQ
;
A
#
# COMPACT_ATOMS: atom_id res chain seq x y z
N MET A 1 10.30 -6.62 14.30
CA MET A 1 9.29 -5.65 13.82
C MET A 1 9.89 -4.94 12.61
N ILE A 2 9.21 -4.92 11.47
CA ILE A 2 9.72 -4.32 10.22
C ILE A 2 8.74 -3.27 9.69
N SER A 3 7.44 -3.34 10.08
CA SER A 3 6.43 -2.34 9.76
C SER A 3 6.82 -0.97 10.34
N SER A 4 6.64 0.10 9.58
CA SER A 4 6.70 1.46 10.12
C SER A 4 5.36 1.80 10.81
N PRO A 5 5.36 2.59 11.90
CA PRO A 5 4.12 3.00 12.53
C PRO A 5 3.38 4.05 11.69
N ALA A 6 2.06 4.07 11.78
CA ALA A 6 1.20 5.15 11.30
C ALA A 6 0.47 5.80 12.49
N VAL A 7 0.20 7.10 12.38
CA VAL A 7 -0.49 7.85 13.44
C VAL A 7 -1.85 8.32 12.93
N GLY A 8 -2.90 7.96 13.64
CA GLY A 8 -4.26 8.42 13.38
C GLY A 8 -4.49 9.88 13.77
N LYS A 9 -5.63 10.45 13.34
CA LYS A 9 -6.01 11.84 13.67
C LYS A 9 -6.24 12.08 15.17
N ASP A 10 -6.54 11.02 15.90
CA ASP A 10 -6.71 10.98 17.37
C ASP A 10 -5.42 10.69 18.12
N ASN A 11 -4.28 10.69 17.40
CA ASN A 11 -2.95 10.36 17.87
C ASN A 11 -2.76 8.89 18.29
N THR A 12 -3.69 7.99 17.96
CA THR A 12 -3.47 6.55 18.12
C THR A 12 -2.37 6.08 17.16
N ILE A 13 -1.45 5.27 17.67
CA ILE A 13 -0.31 4.73 16.92
C ILE A 13 -0.67 3.32 16.48
N TYR A 14 -0.65 3.06 15.17
CA TYR A 14 -0.90 1.75 14.59
C TYR A 14 0.38 1.15 14.05
N ILE A 15 0.62 -0.15 14.33
CA ILE A 15 1.83 -0.84 13.90
C ILE A 15 1.56 -2.33 13.68
N GLY A 16 2.04 -2.85 12.54
CA GLY A 16 2.04 -4.28 12.25
C GLY A 16 3.24 -4.99 12.85
N SER A 17 3.10 -6.27 13.16
CA SER A 17 4.17 -7.08 13.76
C SER A 17 4.29 -8.46 13.10
N TRP A 18 5.48 -9.04 13.21
CA TRP A 18 5.73 -10.41 12.75
C TRP A 18 5.18 -11.48 13.70
N ASP A 19 4.64 -11.08 14.84
CA ASP A 19 3.84 -11.97 15.70
C ASP A 19 2.39 -12.11 15.23
N LYS A 20 2.09 -11.59 14.03
CA LYS A 20 0.78 -11.62 13.35
C LYS A 20 -0.27 -10.71 13.98
N HIS A 21 0.14 -9.64 14.65
CA HIS A 21 -0.80 -8.70 15.23
C HIS A 21 -0.65 -7.30 14.62
N LEU A 22 -1.79 -6.65 14.38
CA LEU A 22 -1.90 -5.21 14.29
C LEU A 22 -2.17 -4.67 15.69
N TYR A 23 -1.34 -3.74 16.14
CA TYR A 23 -1.49 -3.07 17.44
C TYR A 23 -1.96 -1.64 17.26
N ALA A 24 -2.86 -1.20 18.12
CA ALA A 24 -3.20 0.20 18.34
C ALA A 24 -2.76 0.60 19.74
N LEU A 25 -1.95 1.65 19.83
CA LEU A 25 -1.33 2.13 21.05
C LEU A 25 -1.73 3.58 21.31
N ASN A 26 -1.88 3.92 22.57
CA ASN A 26 -1.94 5.30 23.04
C ASN A 26 -0.60 6.01 22.86
N GLN A 27 -0.56 7.35 22.92
CA GLN A 27 0.66 8.16 22.88
C GLN A 27 1.68 7.82 23.98
N ASP A 28 1.21 7.33 25.12
CA ASP A 28 2.05 6.90 26.24
C ASP A 28 2.61 5.47 26.06
N GLY A 29 2.29 4.80 24.93
CA GLY A 29 2.72 3.45 24.62
C GLY A 29 1.85 2.36 25.22
N THR A 30 0.79 2.67 25.95
CA THR A 30 -0.15 1.66 26.46
C THR A 30 -1.01 1.09 25.34
N LEU A 31 -1.34 -0.21 25.44
CA LEU A 31 -2.15 -0.90 24.44
C LEU A 31 -3.61 -0.43 24.54
N GLN A 32 -4.19 -0.03 23.39
CA GLN A 32 -5.64 0.16 23.26
C GLN A 32 -6.32 -1.16 22.86
N TRP A 33 -5.86 -1.74 21.75
CA TRP A 33 -6.34 -3.02 21.24
C TRP A 33 -5.30 -3.69 20.33
N SER A 34 -5.49 -4.97 20.07
CA SER A 34 -4.75 -5.70 19.04
C SER A 34 -5.69 -6.61 18.25
N LEU A 35 -5.39 -6.79 16.96
CA LEU A 35 -6.10 -7.71 16.06
C LEU A 35 -5.10 -8.75 15.55
N GLU A 36 -5.43 -10.03 15.71
CA GLU A 36 -4.65 -11.13 15.13
C GLU A 36 -4.97 -11.29 13.64
N THR A 37 -3.93 -11.43 12.82
CA THR A 37 -4.00 -11.71 11.38
C THR A 37 -3.53 -13.13 11.08
N GLU A 38 -3.77 -13.61 9.86
CA GLU A 38 -3.39 -14.98 9.47
C GLU A 38 -1.89 -15.14 9.29
N SER A 39 -1.17 -14.07 8.91
CA SER A 39 0.27 -14.09 8.69
C SER A 39 0.97 -12.87 9.29
N LYS A 40 2.31 -12.86 9.20
CA LYS A 40 3.15 -11.73 9.63
C LYS A 40 2.80 -10.45 8.90
N ILE A 41 2.92 -9.31 9.58
CA ILE A 41 2.68 -7.98 9.00
C ILE A 41 4.02 -7.24 8.91
N ASP A 42 4.45 -6.91 7.70
CA ASP A 42 5.57 -6.01 7.43
C ASP A 42 5.14 -4.72 6.71
N SER A 43 3.91 -4.67 6.21
CA SER A 43 3.34 -3.48 5.62
C SER A 43 3.14 -2.37 6.65
N THR A 44 3.35 -1.12 6.23
CA THR A 44 2.99 0.07 7.01
C THR A 44 1.47 0.26 6.97
N PRO A 45 0.78 0.42 8.11
CA PRO A 45 -0.65 0.69 8.13
C PRO A 45 -1.00 2.00 7.41
N ALA A 46 -2.08 2.01 6.64
CA ALA A 46 -2.71 3.23 6.14
C ALA A 46 -3.94 3.56 6.99
N VAL A 47 -4.03 4.79 7.49
CA VAL A 47 -5.16 5.25 8.32
C VAL A 47 -5.96 6.27 7.54
N SER A 48 -7.21 5.96 7.25
CA SER A 48 -8.11 6.85 6.48
C SER A 48 -9.56 6.63 6.87
N ASN A 49 -10.31 7.73 6.96
CA ASN A 49 -11.79 7.74 7.07
C ASN A 49 -12.37 6.76 8.11
N GLY A 50 -11.76 6.69 9.30
CA GLY A 50 -12.26 5.85 10.40
C GLY A 50 -11.91 4.38 10.29
N ALA A 51 -10.95 4.01 9.44
CA ALA A 51 -10.43 2.65 9.33
C ALA A 51 -8.90 2.63 9.20
N VAL A 52 -8.33 1.50 9.59
CA VAL A 52 -6.92 1.15 9.43
C VAL A 52 -6.83 0.02 8.41
N TYR A 53 -5.96 0.18 7.42
CA TYR A 53 -5.74 -0.81 6.36
C TYR A 53 -4.32 -1.37 6.47
N ILE A 54 -4.20 -2.70 6.46
CA ILE A 54 -2.93 -3.42 6.45
C ILE A 54 -3.01 -4.60 5.50
N VAL A 55 -1.86 -5.07 5.03
CA VAL A 55 -1.76 -6.35 4.34
C VAL A 55 -0.75 -7.24 5.06
N ASP A 56 -1.07 -8.50 5.24
CA ASP A 56 -0.14 -9.48 5.77
C ASP A 56 0.73 -10.09 4.66
N MET A 57 1.79 -10.80 5.04
CA MET A 57 2.77 -11.34 4.08
C MET A 57 2.20 -12.41 3.15
N ASP A 58 1.14 -13.10 3.53
CA ASP A 58 0.48 -14.08 2.64
C ASP A 58 -0.50 -13.42 1.67
N GLY A 59 -0.71 -12.10 1.81
CA GLY A 59 -1.44 -11.27 0.86
C GLY A 59 -2.90 -11.10 1.22
N LYS A 60 -3.26 -11.20 2.48
CA LYS A 60 -4.60 -10.82 2.93
C LYS A 60 -4.60 -9.36 3.37
N LEU A 61 -5.41 -8.56 2.69
CA LEU A 61 -5.68 -7.16 3.02
C LEU A 61 -6.81 -7.10 4.05
N TYR A 62 -6.61 -6.34 5.11
CA TYR A 62 -7.58 -6.12 6.18
C TYR A 62 -7.97 -4.65 6.24
N ALA A 63 -9.26 -4.37 6.40
CA ALA A 63 -9.77 -3.10 6.89
C ALA A 63 -10.29 -3.30 8.31
N VAL A 64 -9.79 -2.50 9.23
CA VAL A 64 -10.08 -2.61 10.67
C VAL A 64 -10.67 -1.28 11.14
N ASN A 65 -11.78 -1.32 11.85
CA ASN A 65 -12.36 -0.14 12.47
C ASN A 65 -11.42 0.41 13.57
N LEU A 66 -11.55 1.69 13.91
CA LEU A 66 -10.69 2.31 14.95
C LEU A 66 -10.87 1.69 16.34
N ASP A 67 -11.95 0.95 16.57
CA ASP A 67 -12.19 0.19 17.82
C ASP A 67 -11.56 -1.22 17.84
N GLY A 68 -10.82 -1.58 16.77
CA GLY A 68 -10.15 -2.86 16.63
C GLY A 68 -10.98 -3.98 16.01
N THR A 69 -12.26 -3.75 15.69
CA THR A 69 -13.10 -4.76 15.04
C THR A 69 -12.79 -4.86 13.54
N LEU A 70 -12.77 -6.09 13.02
CA LEU A 70 -12.57 -6.33 11.58
C LEU A 70 -13.78 -5.80 10.79
N LYS A 71 -13.53 -4.92 9.81
CA LYS A 71 -14.55 -4.39 8.90
C LYS A 71 -14.76 -5.33 7.72
N TRP A 72 -13.67 -5.73 7.07
CA TRP A 72 -13.63 -6.73 6.00
C TRP A 72 -12.19 -7.21 5.75
N GLY A 73 -12.06 -8.34 5.07
CA GLY A 73 -10.80 -8.87 4.56
C GLY A 73 -10.91 -9.22 3.08
N PHE A 74 -9.82 -9.03 2.32
CA PHE A 74 -9.73 -9.39 0.91
C PHE A 74 -8.44 -10.16 0.65
N ASP A 75 -8.54 -11.32 -0.01
CA ASP A 75 -7.40 -12.15 -0.39
C ASP A 75 -6.89 -11.74 -1.79
N LEU A 76 -5.62 -11.31 -1.86
CA LEU A 76 -4.95 -10.97 -3.12
C LEU A 76 -4.56 -12.22 -3.94
N GLY A 77 -4.70 -13.40 -3.38
CA GLY A 77 -4.28 -14.66 -4.00
C GLY A 77 -2.77 -14.80 -4.19
N SER A 78 -1.97 -13.96 -3.54
CA SER A 78 -0.51 -13.94 -3.66
C SER A 78 0.10 -13.12 -2.54
N ARG A 79 1.32 -13.47 -2.12
CA ARG A 79 2.09 -12.70 -1.14
C ARG A 79 2.21 -11.23 -1.50
N SER A 80 2.26 -10.38 -0.47
CA SER A 80 2.48 -8.96 -0.60
C SER A 80 3.47 -8.44 0.44
N HIS A 81 4.31 -7.47 0.01
CA HIS A 81 5.16 -6.62 0.86
C HIS A 81 4.81 -5.13 0.65
N SER A 82 3.82 -4.87 -0.18
CA SER A 82 3.34 -3.52 -0.47
C SER A 82 2.52 -2.99 0.70
N SER A 83 2.77 -1.78 1.14
CA SER A 83 1.87 -1.10 2.06
C SER A 83 0.65 -0.57 1.30
N PRO A 84 -0.57 -0.64 1.86
CA PRO A 84 -1.75 -0.10 1.21
C PRO A 84 -1.69 1.43 1.11
N ALA A 85 -2.25 1.99 0.03
CA ALA A 85 -2.55 3.41 -0.11
C ALA A 85 -4.06 3.58 -0.30
N VAL A 86 -4.62 4.68 0.21
CA VAL A 86 -6.07 4.92 0.21
C VAL A 86 -6.35 6.28 -0.41
N ASP A 87 -7.25 6.33 -1.40
CA ASP A 87 -7.70 7.58 -2.01
C ASP A 87 -8.84 8.25 -1.24
N THR A 88 -9.29 9.40 -1.75
CA THR A 88 -10.39 10.18 -1.16
C THR A 88 -11.75 9.47 -1.23
N ASP A 89 -11.92 8.53 -2.17
CA ASP A 89 -13.14 7.72 -2.34
C ASP A 89 -13.10 6.43 -1.50
N GLU A 90 -12.10 6.30 -0.62
CA GLU A 90 -11.86 5.11 0.21
C GLU A 90 -11.52 3.85 -0.61
N THR A 91 -11.06 4.00 -1.86
CA THR A 91 -10.47 2.89 -2.61
C THR A 91 -9.08 2.59 -2.07
N VAL A 92 -8.81 1.33 -1.76
CA VAL A 92 -7.53 0.85 -1.24
C VAL A 92 -6.72 0.23 -2.38
N TYR A 93 -5.50 0.70 -2.57
CA TYR A 93 -4.57 0.18 -3.57
C TYR A 93 -3.43 -0.58 -2.90
N VAL A 94 -3.10 -1.76 -3.43
CA VAL A 94 -2.00 -2.59 -2.92
C VAL A 94 -1.40 -3.45 -4.02
N GLY A 95 -0.08 -3.54 -4.05
CA GLY A 95 0.64 -4.40 -4.98
C GLY A 95 0.86 -5.80 -4.44
N ALA A 96 1.03 -6.80 -5.32
CA ALA A 96 1.31 -8.17 -4.92
C ALA A 96 2.41 -8.83 -5.77
N GLN A 97 3.00 -9.93 -5.26
CA GLN A 97 4.09 -10.64 -5.92
C GLN A 97 3.67 -11.34 -7.22
N ASN A 98 2.38 -11.59 -7.42
CA ASN A 98 1.87 -12.05 -8.70
C ASN A 98 1.92 -10.96 -9.80
N GLY A 99 2.36 -9.74 -9.48
CA GLY A 99 2.49 -8.62 -10.41
C GLY A 99 1.19 -7.84 -10.64
N ASN A 100 0.16 -8.06 -9.86
CA ASN A 100 -1.06 -7.26 -9.91
C ASN A 100 -0.99 -6.11 -8.89
N LEU A 101 -1.43 -4.94 -9.32
CA LEU A 101 -1.92 -3.88 -8.46
C LEU A 101 -3.43 -4.06 -8.34
N TYR A 102 -3.92 -4.16 -7.12
CA TYR A 102 -5.34 -4.29 -6.81
C TYR A 102 -5.91 -2.97 -6.34
N ALA A 103 -7.13 -2.65 -6.77
CA ALA A 103 -7.96 -1.60 -6.23
C ALA A 103 -9.20 -2.22 -5.58
N ILE A 104 -9.36 -2.02 -4.29
CA ILE A 104 -10.43 -2.58 -3.48
C ILE A 104 -11.33 -1.45 -3.01
N LYS A 105 -12.65 -1.59 -3.21
CA LYS A 105 -13.64 -0.62 -2.77
C LYS A 105 -13.75 -0.60 -1.24
N LYS A 106 -14.33 0.47 -0.71
CA LYS A 106 -14.60 0.66 0.73
C LYS A 106 -15.44 -0.45 1.39
N ASP A 107 -16.17 -1.22 0.59
CA ASP A 107 -16.98 -2.36 1.04
C ASP A 107 -16.22 -3.70 1.02
N GLY A 108 -14.93 -3.69 0.64
CA GLY A 108 -14.06 -4.86 0.56
C GLY A 108 -14.18 -5.63 -0.76
N THR A 109 -14.94 -5.14 -1.75
CA THR A 109 -15.07 -5.78 -3.07
C THR A 109 -14.00 -5.27 -4.04
N LEU A 110 -13.58 -6.13 -4.97
CA LEU A 110 -12.65 -5.75 -6.04
C LEU A 110 -13.28 -4.68 -6.93
N LYS A 111 -12.54 -3.57 -7.15
CA LYS A 111 -12.90 -2.53 -8.12
C LYS A 111 -12.29 -2.86 -9.48
N TRP A 112 -11.00 -3.13 -9.51
CA TRP A 112 -10.22 -3.56 -10.67
C TRP A 112 -8.85 -4.12 -10.22
N GLU A 113 -8.19 -4.81 -11.13
CA GLU A 113 -6.78 -5.16 -11.03
C GLU A 113 -6.02 -4.74 -12.29
N PHE A 114 -4.76 -4.32 -12.11
CA PHE A 114 -3.86 -3.96 -13.19
C PHE A 114 -2.64 -4.85 -13.17
N LYS A 115 -2.34 -5.50 -14.30
CA LYS A 115 -1.24 -6.44 -14.43
C LYS A 115 0.03 -5.75 -14.92
N THR A 116 1.13 -5.85 -14.15
CA THR A 116 2.50 -5.52 -14.59
C THR A 116 3.22 -6.77 -15.10
N GLY A 117 4.42 -6.57 -15.66
CA GLY A 117 5.21 -7.69 -16.19
C GLY A 117 5.82 -8.64 -15.16
N LYS A 118 6.02 -8.17 -13.90
CA LYS A 118 6.60 -8.94 -12.80
C LYS A 118 6.02 -8.50 -11.46
N SER A 119 6.58 -9.06 -10.35
CA SER A 119 6.18 -8.75 -8.97
C SER A 119 6.14 -7.26 -8.67
N ILE A 120 5.19 -6.88 -7.83
CA ILE A 120 5.11 -5.56 -7.19
C ILE A 120 5.42 -5.75 -5.71
N THR A 121 6.51 -5.13 -5.24
CA THR A 121 6.89 -5.07 -3.81
C THR A 121 6.89 -3.64 -3.28
N ALA A 122 6.91 -2.66 -4.18
CA ALA A 122 6.76 -1.25 -3.87
C ALA A 122 5.34 -0.94 -3.36
N SER A 123 5.19 0.12 -2.57
CA SER A 123 3.88 0.63 -2.18
C SER A 123 3.41 1.68 -3.20
N PRO A 124 2.09 1.72 -3.53
CA PRO A 124 1.56 2.73 -4.43
C PRO A 124 1.60 4.13 -3.82
N THR A 125 1.77 5.13 -4.66
CA THR A 125 1.61 6.54 -4.31
C THR A 125 0.49 7.13 -5.16
N ILE A 126 -0.35 7.98 -4.57
CA ILE A 126 -1.52 8.57 -5.22
C ILE A 126 -1.33 10.08 -5.27
N ASP A 127 -1.53 10.70 -6.45
CA ASP A 127 -1.50 12.16 -6.57
C ASP A 127 -2.87 12.79 -6.26
N ALA A 128 -2.91 14.13 -6.24
CA ALA A 128 -4.13 14.89 -5.98
C ALA A 128 -5.22 14.71 -7.07
N ASN A 129 -4.87 14.18 -8.25
CA ASN A 129 -5.79 13.90 -9.34
C ASN A 129 -6.29 12.44 -9.32
N GLY A 130 -5.88 11.65 -8.32
CA GLY A 130 -6.24 10.23 -8.20
C GLY A 130 -5.47 9.31 -9.13
N ILE A 131 -4.32 9.74 -9.67
CA ILE A 131 -3.43 8.87 -10.45
C ILE A 131 -2.58 8.04 -9.50
N ILE A 132 -2.51 6.74 -9.75
CA ILE A 132 -1.77 5.78 -8.94
C ILE A 132 -0.42 5.50 -9.60
N TYR A 133 0.67 5.68 -8.88
CA TYR A 133 2.04 5.40 -9.34
C TYR A 133 2.60 4.19 -8.62
N ILE A 134 3.17 3.25 -9.38
CA ILE A 134 3.73 2.01 -8.83
C ILE A 134 4.95 1.53 -9.62
N GLY A 135 5.99 1.13 -8.90
CA GLY A 135 7.15 0.47 -9.47
C GLY A 135 6.98 -1.05 -9.51
N SER A 136 7.55 -1.69 -10.51
CA SER A 136 7.54 -3.14 -10.66
C SER A 136 8.95 -3.72 -10.87
N TRP A 137 9.11 -4.98 -10.52
CA TRP A 137 10.32 -5.77 -10.80
C TRP A 137 10.61 -5.97 -12.29
N ASP A 138 9.68 -5.60 -13.18
CA ASP A 138 9.92 -5.58 -14.63
C ASP A 138 10.73 -4.36 -15.09
N GLY A 139 11.05 -3.44 -14.19
CA GLY A 139 11.85 -2.24 -14.44
C GLY A 139 11.04 -1.06 -14.97
N ASN A 140 9.72 -1.12 -14.87
CA ASN A 140 8.85 -0.02 -15.26
C ASN A 140 8.22 0.67 -14.05
N LEU A 141 8.12 1.99 -14.15
CA LEU A 141 7.23 2.83 -13.36
C LEU A 141 5.93 2.99 -14.14
N TYR A 142 4.80 2.69 -13.51
CA TYR A 142 3.47 2.80 -14.09
C TYR A 142 2.70 3.94 -13.47
N ALA A 143 1.97 4.70 -14.28
CA ALA A 143 0.92 5.63 -13.87
C ALA A 143 -0.42 5.08 -14.34
N ILE A 144 -1.35 4.89 -13.42
CA ILE A 144 -2.62 4.21 -13.65
C ILE A 144 -3.74 5.15 -13.24
N ASN A 145 -4.76 5.29 -14.09
CA ASN A 145 -5.94 6.09 -13.81
C ASN A 145 -6.81 5.44 -12.70
N ALA A 146 -7.64 6.21 -12.04
CA ALA A 146 -8.54 5.72 -10.98
C ALA A 146 -9.55 4.65 -11.45
N ASP A 147 -9.74 4.50 -12.76
CA ASP A 147 -10.56 3.45 -13.38
C ASP A 147 -9.79 2.17 -13.71
N GLY A 148 -8.48 2.13 -13.43
CA GLY A 148 -7.60 0.97 -13.67
C GLY A 148 -6.95 0.95 -15.05
N THR A 149 -7.19 1.94 -15.91
CA THR A 149 -6.54 2.03 -17.22
C THR A 149 -5.13 2.60 -17.11
N LEU A 150 -4.21 2.10 -17.95
CA LEU A 150 -2.85 2.65 -18.03
C LEU A 150 -2.89 4.08 -18.58
N LYS A 151 -2.31 5.03 -17.84
CA LYS A 151 -2.10 6.40 -18.32
C LYS A 151 -0.77 6.49 -19.10
N TRP A 152 0.31 6.02 -18.48
CA TRP A 152 1.63 5.89 -19.10
C TRP A 152 2.52 4.93 -18.31
N SER A 153 3.61 4.50 -18.91
CA SER A 153 4.70 3.80 -18.24
C SER A 153 6.05 4.33 -18.69
N ALA A 154 7.04 4.27 -17.79
CA ALA A 154 8.41 4.66 -18.07
C ALA A 154 9.37 3.55 -17.67
N THR A 155 10.25 3.13 -18.60
CA THR A 155 11.20 2.04 -18.39
C THR A 155 12.51 2.57 -17.82
N MET A 156 12.94 2.03 -16.66
CA MET A 156 14.23 2.34 -16.01
C MET A 156 15.27 1.26 -16.27
N GLY A 157 14.85 0.10 -16.82
CA GLY A 157 15.73 -1.00 -17.22
C GLY A 157 16.17 -1.94 -16.11
N SER A 158 15.94 -1.59 -14.84
CA SER A 158 16.21 -2.44 -13.67
C SER A 158 15.04 -2.41 -12.71
N PRO A 159 14.86 -3.44 -11.85
CA PRO A 159 13.72 -3.53 -10.94
C PRO A 159 13.49 -2.28 -10.09
N LEU A 160 12.24 -1.86 -9.96
CA LEU A 160 11.81 -0.80 -9.07
C LEU A 160 11.15 -1.42 -7.84
N ILE A 161 11.88 -1.43 -6.72
CA ILE A 161 11.44 -2.01 -5.44
C ILE A 161 11.10 -0.95 -4.41
N SER A 162 11.49 0.31 -4.63
CA SER A 162 11.15 1.43 -3.77
C SER A 162 9.78 2.01 -4.15
N SER A 163 9.08 2.52 -3.14
CA SER A 163 7.84 3.26 -3.35
C SER A 163 8.14 4.63 -3.97
N PRO A 164 7.39 5.06 -5.00
CA PRO A 164 7.55 6.38 -5.58
C PRO A 164 7.19 7.48 -4.58
N ALA A 165 7.87 8.62 -4.67
CA ALA A 165 7.49 9.85 -3.98
C ALA A 165 7.11 10.91 -5.01
N ILE A 166 6.17 11.79 -4.68
CA ILE A 166 5.74 12.88 -5.56
C ILE A 166 5.91 14.22 -4.84
N ASP A 167 6.43 15.21 -5.55
CA ASP A 167 6.55 16.57 -5.02
C ASP A 167 5.34 17.46 -5.39
N SER A 168 5.32 18.68 -4.88
CA SER A 168 4.25 19.67 -5.14
C SER A 168 4.19 20.16 -6.59
N LYS A 169 5.16 19.81 -7.43
CA LYS A 169 5.20 20.11 -8.88
C LYS A 169 4.86 18.89 -9.73
N ASN A 170 4.36 17.81 -9.11
CA ASN A 170 4.05 16.52 -9.73
C ASN A 170 5.29 15.81 -10.33
N MET A 171 6.49 16.11 -9.83
CA MET A 171 7.68 15.34 -10.16
C MET A 171 7.71 14.08 -9.31
N LEU A 172 7.88 12.92 -9.96
CA LEU A 172 8.01 11.63 -9.31
C LEU A 172 9.49 11.30 -9.09
N TYR A 173 9.78 10.74 -7.93
CA TYR A 173 11.10 10.25 -7.56
C TYR A 173 11.00 8.78 -7.20
N VAL A 174 11.84 7.94 -7.79
CA VAL A 174 11.85 6.50 -7.53
C VAL A 174 13.27 5.96 -7.52
N GLY A 175 13.60 5.19 -6.49
CA GLY A 175 14.86 4.46 -6.39
C GLY A 175 14.82 3.18 -7.22
N CYS A 176 15.94 2.85 -7.86
CA CYS A 176 16.09 1.67 -8.69
C CYS A 176 17.23 0.79 -8.17
N VAL A 177 17.18 -0.52 -8.39
CA VAL A 177 18.26 -1.44 -7.97
C VAL A 177 19.58 -1.25 -8.75
N ASP A 178 19.60 -0.41 -9.78
CA ASP A 178 20.82 0.02 -10.47
C ASP A 178 21.58 1.12 -9.72
N TRP A 179 21.22 1.38 -8.45
CA TRP A 179 21.81 2.37 -7.54
C TRP A 179 21.54 3.81 -7.92
N LYS A 180 20.52 4.08 -8.72
CA LYS A 180 20.12 5.42 -9.12
C LYS A 180 18.79 5.86 -8.52
N LEU A 181 18.65 7.15 -8.34
CA LEU A 181 17.38 7.82 -8.11
C LEU A 181 16.95 8.46 -9.43
N TYR A 182 15.76 8.12 -9.88
CA TYR A 182 15.16 8.70 -11.09
C TYR A 182 14.15 9.76 -10.71
N ALA A 183 14.20 10.89 -11.45
CA ALA A 183 13.17 11.93 -11.42
C ALA A 183 12.41 11.86 -12.75
N VAL A 184 11.09 11.67 -12.68
CA VAL A 184 10.22 11.51 -13.84
C VAL A 184 9.19 12.63 -13.82
N GLY A 185 9.26 13.54 -14.81
CA GLY A 185 8.26 14.60 -15.03
C GLY A 185 7.04 14.05 -15.77
N GLN A 186 5.89 14.69 -15.55
CA GLN A 186 4.63 14.42 -16.25
C GLN A 186 4.48 15.32 -17.49
#